data_559d9a17a5cf2d21b29d9e409717e5e6
#
_entry.id   559d9a17a5cf2d21b29d9e409717e5e6
#
_cell.length_a   1.000
_cell.length_b   1.000
_cell.length_c   1.000
_cell.angle_alpha   90.00
_cell.angle_beta   90.00
_cell.angle_gamma   90.00
#
_symmetry.space_group_name_H-M   'P 1'
#
loop_
_entity.id
_entity.type
_entity.pdbx_description
1 polymer ?
#
loop_
_entity_poly.entity_id
_entity_poly.type
_entity_poly.pdbx_seq_one_letter_code
_entity_poly.pdbx_strand_id
1 'polypeptide(L)'
;VIRFAACDGSDLAHPTAEIKSHVDGTPGANDMPGRLAFFTTADGGTSKLERMRIDSSGNITAPYQPAFSMYINNNQLSASYNSGTQTMPFGETNTNIGGHFKTSGTDQYKFVAPVAGQYFFAVSQNHTARVDTRIMKNNDTFHGGENEIPSSQTDSAWHHHTLTCVMTLAVGDKVYCTTNNQDGNPLRAWNGNTWDNFSGYLIG
;
A
#
# COMPACT_ATOMS: atom_id res chain seq x y z
N VAL A 1 -14.58 -26.29 15.70
CA VAL A 1 -13.17 -26.07 15.36
C VAL A 1 -12.66 -27.21 14.51
N ILE A 2 -12.06 -26.88 13.37
CA ILE A 2 -11.27 -27.82 12.55
C ILE A 2 -9.82 -27.42 12.72
N ARG A 3 -8.98 -28.35 13.19
CA ARG A 3 -7.58 -28.11 13.46
C ARG A 3 -6.72 -28.95 12.53
N PHE A 4 -5.73 -28.33 11.92
CA PHE A 4 -4.71 -28.99 11.10
C PHE A 4 -3.42 -29.01 11.90
N ALA A 5 -2.81 -30.17 12.03
CA ALA A 5 -1.54 -30.35 12.72
C ALA A 5 -0.56 -31.14 11.84
N ALA A 6 0.71 -30.79 11.96
CA ALA A 6 1.81 -31.53 11.34
C ALA A 6 2.91 -31.75 12.39
N CYS A 7 3.70 -32.81 12.23
CA CYS A 7 4.86 -33.06 13.08
C CYS A 7 5.99 -32.09 12.69
N ASP A 8 6.57 -31.42 13.68
CA ASP A 8 7.73 -30.55 13.51
C ASP A 8 9.09 -31.29 13.66
N GLY A 9 9.01 -32.62 13.78
CA GLY A 9 10.16 -33.49 14.06
C GLY A 9 10.25 -33.92 15.53
N SER A 10 9.45 -33.31 16.40
CA SER A 10 9.41 -33.60 17.85
C SER A 10 8.04 -34.10 18.29
N ASP A 11 6.97 -33.38 17.95
CA ASP A 11 5.60 -33.72 18.34
C ASP A 11 4.53 -33.13 17.38
N LEU A 12 3.26 -33.27 17.77
CA LEU A 12 2.08 -32.69 17.09
C LEU A 12 1.39 -31.61 17.92
N ALA A 13 2.11 -31.01 18.89
CA ALA A 13 1.51 -30.05 19.81
C ALA A 13 1.17 -28.70 19.15
N HIS A 14 1.89 -28.33 18.09
CA HIS A 14 1.73 -27.05 17.42
C HIS A 14 0.92 -27.17 16.12
N PRO A 15 -0.32 -26.61 16.05
CA PRO A 15 -1.12 -26.67 14.85
C PRO A 15 -0.58 -25.71 13.77
N THR A 16 -0.61 -26.18 12.53
CA THR A 16 -0.23 -25.37 11.36
C THR A 16 -1.32 -24.38 10.96
N ALA A 17 -2.61 -24.79 11.05
CA ALA A 17 -3.75 -23.98 10.70
C ALA A 17 -5.01 -24.37 11.50
N GLU A 18 -6.00 -23.48 11.48
CA GLU A 18 -7.28 -23.73 12.14
C GLU A 18 -8.41 -22.95 11.49
N ILE A 19 -9.60 -23.57 11.44
CA ILE A 19 -10.87 -22.92 11.08
C ILE A 19 -11.76 -22.94 12.32
N LYS A 20 -12.20 -21.78 12.77
CA LYS A 20 -13.03 -21.62 13.97
C LYS A 20 -14.29 -20.82 13.71
N SER A 21 -15.38 -21.23 14.37
CA SER A 21 -16.52 -20.37 14.64
C SER A 21 -16.39 -19.76 16.05
N HIS A 22 -16.73 -18.50 16.16
CA HIS A 22 -16.82 -17.75 17.41
C HIS A 22 -18.15 -17.03 17.47
N VAL A 23 -18.63 -16.76 18.69
CA VAL A 23 -19.73 -15.82 18.91
C VAL A 23 -19.22 -14.42 18.58
N ASP A 24 -20.01 -13.65 17.84
CA ASP A 24 -19.65 -12.34 17.31
C ASP A 24 -20.69 -11.27 17.63
N GLY A 25 -21.14 -11.25 18.85
CA GLY A 25 -22.15 -10.34 19.39
C GLY A 25 -22.70 -10.88 20.70
N THR A 26 -23.85 -10.36 21.12
CA THR A 26 -24.55 -10.84 22.31
C THR A 26 -25.60 -11.85 21.88
N PRO A 27 -25.50 -13.14 22.28
CA PRO A 27 -26.52 -14.13 22.01
C PRO A 27 -27.86 -13.76 22.67
N GLY A 28 -28.97 -14.05 22.00
CA GLY A 28 -30.32 -13.85 22.49
C GLY A 28 -31.20 -15.10 22.31
N ALA A 29 -32.46 -15.01 22.65
CA ALA A 29 -33.43 -16.10 22.41
C ALA A 29 -33.61 -16.25 20.87
N ASN A 30 -33.23 -17.43 20.33
CA ASN A 30 -33.23 -17.72 18.90
C ASN A 30 -32.29 -16.82 18.06
N ASP A 31 -31.27 -16.21 18.69
CA ASP A 31 -30.26 -15.35 18.06
C ASP A 31 -28.86 -15.80 18.49
N MET A 32 -28.05 -16.20 17.53
CA MET A 32 -26.67 -16.64 17.74
C MET A 32 -25.76 -16.01 16.68
N PRO A 33 -25.36 -14.75 16.88
CA PRO A 33 -24.45 -14.08 15.97
C PRO A 33 -23.09 -14.81 15.96
N GLY A 34 -22.63 -15.19 14.78
CA GLY A 34 -21.42 -15.98 14.63
C GLY A 34 -20.46 -15.40 13.61
N ARG A 35 -19.13 -15.61 13.82
CA ARG A 35 -18.10 -15.37 12.82
C ARG A 35 -17.33 -16.65 12.52
N LEU A 36 -16.89 -16.77 11.29
CA LEU A 36 -15.96 -17.80 10.83
C LEU A 36 -14.59 -17.18 10.67
N ALA A 37 -13.57 -17.77 11.30
CA ALA A 37 -12.21 -17.26 11.27
C ALA A 37 -11.20 -18.34 10.85
N PHE A 38 -10.20 -17.92 10.07
CA PHE A 38 -9.13 -18.74 9.52
C PHE A 38 -7.81 -18.31 10.13
N PHE A 39 -7.05 -19.27 10.63
CA PHE A 39 -5.79 -19.04 11.33
C PHE A 39 -4.67 -19.82 10.66
N THR A 40 -3.47 -19.26 10.62
CA THR A 40 -2.24 -19.99 10.26
C THR A 40 -1.12 -19.62 11.22
N THR A 41 -0.15 -20.54 11.38
CA THR A 41 1.08 -20.29 12.10
C THR A 41 2.14 -19.78 11.13
N ALA A 42 2.83 -18.70 11.48
CA ALA A 42 3.94 -18.19 10.69
C ALA A 42 5.19 -19.10 10.83
N ASP A 43 6.08 -19.06 9.85
CA ASP A 43 7.38 -19.71 9.94
C ASP A 43 8.15 -19.20 11.17
N GLY A 44 8.76 -20.11 11.93
CA GLY A 44 9.40 -19.83 13.23
C GLY A 44 8.44 -19.49 14.38
N GLY A 45 7.12 -19.48 14.13
CA GLY A 45 6.11 -19.17 15.14
C GLY A 45 5.53 -20.41 15.82
N THR A 46 5.12 -20.25 17.09
CA THR A 46 4.42 -21.29 17.87
C THR A 46 2.92 -21.01 18.05
N SER A 47 2.46 -19.83 17.63
CA SER A 47 1.08 -19.36 17.82
C SER A 47 0.40 -19.07 16.48
N LYS A 48 -0.87 -19.46 16.41
CA LYS A 48 -1.73 -19.15 15.26
C LYS A 48 -2.18 -17.71 15.31
N LEU A 49 -2.14 -17.04 14.15
CA LEU A 49 -2.72 -15.71 13.96
C LEU A 49 -3.93 -15.81 13.04
N GLU A 50 -4.96 -15.04 13.35
CA GLU A 50 -6.13 -14.90 12.47
C GLU A 50 -5.68 -14.19 11.18
N ARG A 51 -5.95 -14.82 10.03
CA ARG A 51 -5.56 -14.31 8.71
C ARG A 51 -6.74 -13.78 7.92
N MET A 52 -7.92 -14.36 8.16
CA MET A 52 -9.15 -13.96 7.49
C MET A 52 -10.33 -14.26 8.41
N ARG A 53 -11.38 -13.46 8.34
CA ARG A 53 -12.69 -13.76 8.96
C ARG A 53 -13.84 -13.32 8.06
N ILE A 54 -14.98 -13.98 8.30
CA ILE A 54 -16.29 -13.53 7.88
C ILE A 54 -17.05 -13.23 9.18
N ASP A 55 -17.43 -11.97 9.40
CA ASP A 55 -18.15 -11.54 10.61
C ASP A 55 -19.66 -11.88 10.55
N SER A 56 -20.39 -11.58 11.63
CA SER A 56 -21.83 -11.83 11.72
C SER A 56 -22.67 -11.00 10.74
N SER A 57 -22.12 -9.96 10.16
CA SER A 57 -22.73 -9.11 9.12
C SER A 57 -22.36 -9.54 7.70
N GLY A 58 -21.53 -10.59 7.56
CA GLY A 58 -21.07 -11.10 6.26
C GLY A 58 -19.85 -10.37 5.68
N ASN A 59 -19.23 -9.42 6.42
CA ASN A 59 -18.03 -8.75 5.94
C ASN A 59 -16.82 -9.67 6.01
N ILE A 60 -16.00 -9.66 4.95
CA ILE A 60 -14.73 -10.38 4.90
C ILE A 60 -13.59 -9.42 5.22
N THR A 61 -12.76 -9.79 6.19
CA THR A 61 -11.55 -9.03 6.54
C THR A 61 -10.31 -9.92 6.52
N ALA A 62 -9.19 -9.37 6.02
CA ALA A 62 -7.88 -10.01 5.98
C ALA A 62 -6.82 -9.01 6.49
N PRO A 63 -6.61 -8.90 7.82
CA PRO A 63 -5.86 -7.81 8.45
C PRO A 63 -4.37 -7.79 8.13
N TYR A 64 -3.83 -8.84 7.54
CA TYR A 64 -2.43 -8.93 7.12
C TYR A 64 -2.21 -8.83 5.62
N GLN A 65 -3.27 -8.55 4.83
CA GLN A 65 -3.11 -8.27 3.40
C GLN A 65 -2.25 -7.02 3.22
N PRO A 66 -1.16 -7.10 2.44
CA PRO A 66 -0.30 -5.94 2.20
C PRO A 66 -1.10 -4.80 1.57
N ALA A 67 -1.09 -3.67 2.24
CA ALA A 67 -1.72 -2.44 1.76
C ALA A 67 -1.01 -1.22 2.36
N PHE A 68 -0.98 -0.14 1.60
CA PHE A 68 -0.45 1.14 2.09
C PHE A 68 -1.20 2.32 1.49
N SER A 69 -1.19 3.41 2.22
CA SER A 69 -1.58 4.75 1.77
C SER A 69 -0.64 5.75 2.42
N MET A 70 0.16 6.40 1.59
CA MET A 70 1.20 7.34 2.00
C MET A 70 0.92 8.69 1.39
N TYR A 71 1.36 9.76 2.05
CA TYR A 71 1.20 11.12 1.55
C TYR A 71 2.48 11.94 1.71
N ILE A 72 2.52 13.09 1.04
CA ILE A 72 3.61 14.05 1.13
C ILE A 72 3.18 15.19 2.03
N ASN A 73 4.05 15.56 2.93
CA ASN A 73 3.89 16.78 3.70
C ASN A 73 4.84 17.88 3.14
N ASN A 74 4.45 19.14 3.20
CA ASN A 74 5.19 20.27 2.65
C ASN A 74 6.66 20.38 3.07
N ASN A 75 7.01 19.82 4.23
CA ASN A 75 8.38 19.82 4.72
C ASN A 75 9.29 18.84 4.00
N GLN A 76 8.74 17.98 3.14
CA GLN A 76 9.50 16.95 2.43
C GLN A 76 9.93 17.37 1.03
N LEU A 77 9.31 18.41 0.43
CA LEU A 77 9.73 18.94 -0.85
C LEU A 77 10.82 20.00 -0.67
N SER A 78 11.99 19.70 -1.16
CA SER A 78 13.15 20.60 -1.17
C SER A 78 13.33 21.25 -2.55
N ALA A 79 14.23 22.20 -2.66
CA ALA A 79 14.59 22.84 -3.94
C ALA A 79 15.05 21.83 -5.02
N SER A 80 15.49 20.62 -4.65
CA SER A 80 15.88 19.58 -5.61
C SER A 80 14.72 19.08 -6.47
N TYR A 81 13.47 19.24 -6.03
CA TYR A 81 12.29 18.89 -6.81
C TYR A 81 11.89 19.93 -7.86
N ASN A 82 12.64 21.02 -7.97
CA ASN A 82 12.37 22.07 -8.95
C ASN A 82 12.89 21.73 -10.36
N SER A 83 13.62 20.64 -10.53
CA SER A 83 14.14 20.23 -11.85
C SER A 83 14.49 18.76 -11.91
N GLY A 84 14.35 18.19 -13.11
CA GLY A 84 14.73 16.80 -13.40
C GLY A 84 13.83 15.74 -12.73
N THR A 85 14.23 14.49 -12.88
CA THR A 85 13.50 13.33 -12.35
C THR A 85 13.90 13.06 -10.91
N GLN A 86 12.92 13.04 -10.01
CA GLN A 86 13.10 12.77 -8.59
C GLN A 86 12.13 11.69 -8.10
N THR A 87 12.57 10.87 -7.13
CA THR A 87 11.64 9.97 -6.41
C THR A 87 10.78 10.81 -5.48
N MET A 88 9.46 10.62 -5.58
CA MET A 88 8.51 11.36 -4.76
C MET A 88 8.58 10.93 -3.29
N PRO A 89 8.71 11.88 -2.35
CA PRO A 89 8.94 11.57 -0.93
C PRO A 89 7.62 11.32 -0.19
N PHE A 90 6.91 10.26 -0.55
CA PHE A 90 5.73 9.79 0.18
C PHE A 90 6.16 9.20 1.53
N GLY A 91 6.46 10.05 2.50
CA GLY A 91 7.05 9.68 3.78
C GLY A 91 6.10 9.63 4.95
N GLU A 92 4.94 10.26 4.84
CA GLU A 92 3.91 10.28 5.87
C GLU A 92 2.88 9.17 5.66
N THR A 93 2.38 8.60 6.75
CA THR A 93 1.59 7.36 6.72
C THR A 93 0.15 7.58 7.12
N ASN A 94 -0.81 7.25 6.24
CA ASN A 94 -2.19 6.97 6.61
C ASN A 94 -2.36 5.50 6.98
N THR A 95 -1.82 4.60 6.16
CA THR A 95 -1.87 3.15 6.36
C THR A 95 -0.59 2.52 5.80
N ASN A 96 -0.05 1.54 6.51
CA ASN A 96 1.10 0.75 6.05
C ASN A 96 1.07 -0.63 6.71
N ILE A 97 0.20 -1.51 6.23
CA ILE A 97 0.02 -2.85 6.78
C ILE A 97 1.28 -3.68 6.52
N GLY A 98 1.86 -4.22 7.59
CA GLY A 98 3.09 -5.00 7.56
C GLY A 98 4.37 -4.18 7.37
N GLY A 99 4.31 -2.85 7.26
CA GLY A 99 5.49 -1.99 7.12
C GLY A 99 6.24 -2.20 5.78
N HIS A 100 5.51 -2.56 4.73
CA HIS A 100 6.11 -2.88 3.43
C HIS A 100 6.42 -1.64 2.59
N PHE A 101 5.81 -0.50 2.87
CA PHE A 101 6.27 0.77 2.34
C PHE A 101 7.37 1.33 3.24
N LYS A 102 8.54 1.64 2.67
CA LYS A 102 9.73 2.05 3.44
C LYS A 102 9.83 3.57 3.50
N THR A 103 9.90 4.12 4.69
CA THR A 103 10.05 5.56 4.94
C THR A 103 11.48 5.97 5.27
N SER A 104 12.41 4.98 5.31
CA SER A 104 13.83 5.21 5.59
C SER A 104 14.70 4.11 4.97
N GLY A 105 16.03 4.30 4.99
CA GLY A 105 17.00 3.34 4.48
C GLY A 105 17.17 3.39 2.96
N THR A 106 17.77 2.35 2.39
CA THR A 106 18.09 2.26 0.96
C THR A 106 16.86 2.19 0.05
N ASP A 107 15.74 1.72 0.58
CA ASP A 107 14.47 1.62 -0.13
C ASP A 107 13.47 2.69 0.31
N GLN A 108 13.96 3.81 0.82
CA GLN A 108 13.12 4.93 1.24
C GLN A 108 12.18 5.36 0.11
N TYR A 109 10.92 5.60 0.46
CA TYR A 109 9.80 5.96 -0.42
C TYR A 109 9.40 4.87 -1.43
N LYS A 110 9.69 3.61 -1.12
CA LYS A 110 9.34 2.46 -1.95
C LYS A 110 8.48 1.45 -1.20
N PHE A 111 7.50 0.92 -1.91
CA PHE A 111 6.84 -0.32 -1.52
C PHE A 111 7.72 -1.50 -1.94
N VAL A 112 7.96 -2.44 -1.03
CA VAL A 112 8.68 -3.70 -1.29
C VAL A 112 7.70 -4.84 -1.16
N ALA A 113 7.46 -5.57 -2.25
CA ALA A 113 6.46 -6.64 -2.28
C ALA A 113 6.83 -7.79 -1.34
N PRO A 114 6.04 -8.09 -0.31
CA PRO A 114 6.33 -9.18 0.63
C PRO A 114 5.98 -10.56 0.09
N VAL A 115 5.07 -10.62 -0.87
CA VAL A 115 4.63 -11.85 -1.53
C VAL A 115 4.49 -11.60 -3.03
N ALA A 116 4.64 -12.66 -3.83
CA ALA A 116 4.34 -12.59 -5.25
C ALA A 116 2.82 -12.50 -5.46
N GLY A 117 2.38 -11.73 -6.44
CA GLY A 117 0.94 -11.58 -6.74
C GLY A 117 0.64 -10.37 -7.60
N GLN A 118 -0.66 -10.14 -7.81
CA GLN A 118 -1.16 -8.95 -8.50
C GLN A 118 -1.45 -7.84 -7.48
N TYR A 119 -0.97 -6.65 -7.78
CA TYR A 119 -1.14 -5.47 -6.94
C TYR A 119 -1.78 -4.34 -7.72
N PHE A 120 -2.68 -3.63 -7.08
CA PHE A 120 -3.19 -2.35 -7.54
C PHE A 120 -2.35 -1.21 -6.94
N PHE A 121 -2.06 -0.20 -7.76
CA PHE A 121 -1.43 1.04 -7.32
C PHE A 121 -2.17 2.24 -7.87
N ALA A 122 -2.22 3.30 -7.07
CA ALA A 122 -2.74 4.61 -7.45
C ALA A 122 -1.86 5.70 -6.88
N VAL A 123 -1.44 6.65 -7.71
CA VAL A 123 -0.79 7.88 -7.30
C VAL A 123 -1.64 9.07 -7.71
N SER A 124 -1.82 9.99 -6.80
CA SER A 124 -2.52 11.25 -6.99
C SER A 124 -1.56 12.38 -6.63
N GLN A 125 -1.43 13.37 -7.49
CA GLN A 125 -0.55 14.51 -7.29
C GLN A 125 -1.24 15.82 -7.62
N ASN A 126 -0.94 16.83 -6.82
CA ASN A 126 -1.33 18.20 -7.02
C ASN A 126 -0.08 19.07 -7.18
N HIS A 127 0.03 19.84 -8.25
CA HIS A 127 1.25 20.59 -8.57
C HIS A 127 0.95 21.88 -9.36
N THR A 128 1.92 22.78 -9.36
CA THR A 128 1.90 24.06 -10.12
C THR A 128 2.93 24.09 -11.25
N ALA A 129 3.64 22.97 -11.49
CA ALA A 129 4.66 22.83 -12.50
C ALA A 129 4.22 21.82 -13.58
N ARG A 130 4.80 21.89 -14.75
CA ARG A 130 4.66 20.83 -15.77
C ARG A 130 5.47 19.61 -15.32
N VAL A 131 4.78 18.50 -15.10
CA VAL A 131 5.40 17.29 -14.57
C VAL A 131 5.03 16.05 -15.39
N ASP A 132 5.97 15.12 -15.45
CA ASP A 132 5.80 13.77 -15.94
C ASP A 132 5.90 12.83 -14.74
N THR A 133 4.76 12.28 -14.32
CA THR A 133 4.67 11.36 -13.19
C THR A 133 4.71 9.93 -13.68
N ARG A 134 5.49 9.09 -12.98
CA ARG A 134 5.66 7.68 -13.34
C ARG A 134 5.54 6.80 -12.11
N ILE A 135 4.85 5.67 -12.30
CA ILE A 135 4.93 4.54 -11.37
C ILE A 135 6.03 3.63 -11.88
N MET A 136 7.04 3.42 -11.05
CA MET A 136 8.24 2.65 -11.36
C MET A 136 8.14 1.27 -10.75
N LYS A 137 8.57 0.24 -11.50
CA LYS A 137 8.84 -1.10 -10.99
C LYS A 137 10.34 -1.35 -11.04
N ASN A 138 10.96 -1.57 -9.90
CA ASN A 138 12.42 -1.65 -9.76
C ASN A 138 13.07 -0.34 -10.28
N ASN A 139 13.72 -0.35 -11.43
CA ASN A 139 14.30 0.86 -12.04
C ASN A 139 13.66 1.20 -13.39
N ASP A 140 12.62 0.46 -13.78
CA ASP A 140 11.95 0.64 -15.06
C ASP A 140 10.64 1.39 -14.88
N THR A 141 10.29 2.25 -15.85
CA THR A 141 8.96 2.86 -15.90
C THR A 141 7.93 1.80 -16.23
N PHE A 142 6.96 1.58 -15.34
CA PHE A 142 5.85 0.67 -15.57
C PHE A 142 4.65 1.41 -16.16
N HIS A 143 4.33 2.57 -15.61
CA HIS A 143 3.22 3.40 -16.05
C HIS A 143 3.56 4.87 -15.86
N GLY A 144 3.28 5.70 -16.85
CA GLY A 144 3.57 7.13 -16.81
C GLY A 144 2.45 7.95 -17.44
N GLY A 145 2.34 9.17 -17.03
CA GLY A 145 1.45 10.17 -17.60
C GLY A 145 2.10 11.55 -17.53
N GLU A 146 1.98 12.29 -18.61
CA GLU A 146 2.33 13.69 -18.66
C GLU A 146 1.11 14.53 -18.35
N ASN A 147 1.29 15.57 -17.55
CA ASN A 147 0.31 16.61 -17.42
C ASN A 147 0.74 17.79 -18.30
N GLU A 148 0.10 17.92 -19.45
CA GLU A 148 0.33 19.04 -20.34
C GLU A 148 -0.34 20.29 -19.76
N ILE A 149 0.42 21.09 -19.03
CA ILE A 149 0.09 22.50 -18.86
C ILE A 149 0.56 23.18 -20.15
N PRO A 150 -0.34 23.86 -20.91
CA PRO A 150 0.10 24.61 -22.07
C PRO A 150 1.23 25.56 -21.70
N SER A 151 2.31 25.56 -22.48
CA SER A 151 3.52 26.38 -22.23
C SER A 151 3.26 27.89 -22.17
N SER A 152 2.06 28.33 -22.50
CA SER A 152 1.61 29.73 -22.43
C SER A 152 0.91 30.09 -21.12
N GLN A 153 0.65 29.13 -20.23
CA GLN A 153 0.06 29.41 -18.91
C GLN A 153 1.18 29.62 -17.89
N THR A 154 1.46 30.88 -17.60
CA THR A 154 2.29 31.33 -16.47
C THR A 154 1.44 31.45 -15.19
N ASP A 155 0.30 30.78 -15.12
CA ASP A 155 -0.59 30.91 -13.99
C ASP A 155 -0.16 30.00 -12.83
N SER A 156 -0.37 30.51 -11.63
CA SER A 156 -0.17 29.80 -10.36
C SER A 156 -1.30 28.81 -10.10
N ALA A 157 -1.98 28.30 -11.14
CA ALA A 157 -3.09 27.38 -10.99
C ALA A 157 -2.60 26.01 -10.54
N TRP A 158 -3.35 25.39 -9.65
CA TRP A 158 -3.10 24.03 -9.23
C TRP A 158 -3.69 23.05 -10.24
N HIS A 159 -2.88 22.08 -10.62
CA HIS A 159 -3.26 20.98 -11.48
C HIS A 159 -3.21 19.69 -10.69
N HIS A 160 -4.20 18.86 -10.91
CA HIS A 160 -4.30 17.57 -10.25
C HIS A 160 -4.39 16.45 -11.29
N HIS A 161 -3.61 15.39 -11.10
CA HIS A 161 -3.72 14.20 -11.92
C HIS A 161 -3.58 12.93 -11.09
N THR A 162 -4.11 11.84 -11.63
CA THR A 162 -4.08 10.52 -11.00
C THR A 162 -3.65 9.48 -12.02
N LEU A 163 -2.71 8.64 -11.65
CA LEU A 163 -2.31 7.44 -12.39
C LEU A 163 -2.71 6.21 -11.59
N THR A 164 -3.22 5.20 -12.28
CA THR A 164 -3.55 3.90 -11.67
C THR A 164 -3.04 2.77 -12.54
N CYS A 165 -2.59 1.70 -11.92
CA CYS A 165 -2.22 0.49 -12.65
C CYS A 165 -2.40 -0.77 -11.80
N VAL A 166 -2.48 -1.91 -12.49
CA VAL A 166 -2.33 -3.24 -11.91
C VAL A 166 -1.04 -3.85 -12.45
N MET A 167 -0.22 -4.41 -11.58
CA MET A 167 1.01 -5.08 -11.97
C MET A 167 1.25 -6.36 -11.21
N THR A 168 1.89 -7.32 -11.85
CA THR A 168 2.37 -8.55 -11.21
C THR A 168 3.74 -8.31 -10.61
N LEU A 169 3.89 -8.60 -9.32
CA LEU A 169 5.16 -8.48 -8.59
C LEU A 169 5.66 -9.84 -8.13
N ALA A 170 6.98 -10.00 -8.17
CA ALA A 170 7.69 -11.03 -7.43
C ALA A 170 8.01 -10.53 -6.02
N VAL A 171 8.35 -11.46 -5.11
CA VAL A 171 8.84 -11.09 -3.77
C VAL A 171 10.08 -10.20 -3.88
N GLY A 172 10.10 -9.09 -3.19
CA GLY A 172 11.20 -8.12 -3.19
C GLY A 172 11.17 -7.09 -4.32
N ASP A 173 10.25 -7.20 -5.28
CA ASP A 173 10.03 -6.14 -6.28
C ASP A 173 9.67 -4.83 -5.58
N LYS A 174 10.19 -3.73 -6.11
CA LYS A 174 10.07 -2.38 -5.54
C LYS A 174 9.20 -1.52 -6.44
N VAL A 175 8.18 -0.89 -5.85
CA VAL A 175 7.30 0.05 -6.56
C VAL A 175 7.36 1.40 -5.87
N TYR A 176 7.56 2.45 -6.66
CA TYR A 176 7.66 3.82 -6.20
C TYR A 176 7.25 4.80 -7.30
N CYS A 177 7.08 6.06 -6.93
CA CYS A 177 6.74 7.11 -7.88
C CYS A 177 7.94 8.01 -8.13
N THR A 178 8.11 8.41 -9.38
CA THR A 178 9.00 9.50 -9.76
C THR A 178 8.21 10.62 -10.41
N THR A 179 8.73 11.83 -10.28
CA THR A 179 8.22 13.01 -10.97
C THR A 179 9.37 13.68 -11.68
N ASN A 180 9.19 14.01 -12.96
CA ASN A 180 10.12 14.81 -13.74
C ASN A 180 9.55 16.20 -13.92
N ASN A 181 10.15 17.19 -13.29
CA ASN A 181 9.78 18.58 -13.43
C ASN A 181 10.46 19.15 -14.69
N GLN A 182 9.64 19.58 -15.66
CA GLN A 182 10.10 19.98 -17.00
C GLN A 182 10.28 21.49 -17.19
N ASP A 183 9.70 22.32 -16.33
CA ASP A 183 9.70 23.79 -16.53
C ASP A 183 10.49 24.56 -15.47
N GLY A 184 11.05 23.86 -14.48
CA GLY A 184 11.86 24.47 -13.42
C GLY A 184 11.05 25.24 -12.37
N ASN A 185 9.73 25.29 -12.47
CA ASN A 185 8.89 25.89 -11.46
C ASN A 185 8.90 25.03 -10.18
N PRO A 186 8.74 25.64 -9.00
CA PRO A 186 8.70 24.87 -7.77
C PRO A 186 7.59 23.80 -7.79
N LEU A 187 7.99 22.54 -7.62
CA LEU A 187 7.03 21.49 -7.33
C LEU A 187 6.55 21.67 -5.89
N ARG A 188 5.29 22.00 -5.75
CA ARG A 188 4.69 22.19 -4.45
C ARG A 188 3.73 21.05 -4.16
N ALA A 189 3.91 20.37 -3.05
CA ALA A 189 2.87 19.55 -2.45
C ALA A 189 2.00 20.44 -1.57
N TRP A 190 0.70 20.22 -1.60
CA TRP A 190 -0.19 20.91 -0.67
C TRP A 190 -0.07 20.29 0.73
N ASN A 191 -0.05 21.15 1.75
CA ASN A 191 0.07 20.71 3.14
C ASN A 191 -1.15 19.87 3.56
N GLY A 192 -0.96 18.56 3.71
CA GLY A 192 -2.00 17.65 4.20
C GLY A 192 -2.14 16.36 3.40
N ASN A 193 -2.76 15.37 4.00
CA ASN A 193 -2.93 14.01 3.51
C ASN A 193 -4.00 13.84 2.41
N THR A 194 -4.53 14.93 1.88
CA THR A 194 -5.72 14.91 1.03
C THR A 194 -5.43 15.02 -0.46
N TRP A 195 -4.27 15.55 -0.86
CA TRP A 195 -4.00 15.92 -2.25
C TRP A 195 -2.92 15.07 -2.92
N ASP A 196 -1.81 14.81 -2.22
CA ASP A 196 -0.68 14.06 -2.75
C ASP A 196 -0.63 12.71 -2.05
N ASN A 197 -1.06 11.67 -2.72
CA ASN A 197 -1.18 10.34 -2.14
C ASN A 197 -0.62 9.27 -3.08
N PHE A 198 0.08 8.30 -2.51
CA PHE A 198 0.43 7.06 -3.17
C PHE A 198 -0.09 5.88 -2.36
N SER A 199 -0.89 5.06 -2.99
CA SER A 199 -1.53 3.91 -2.34
C SER A 199 -1.39 2.65 -3.18
N GLY A 200 -1.48 1.51 -2.52
CA GLY A 200 -1.47 0.22 -3.19
C GLY A 200 -1.88 -0.91 -2.26
N TYR A 201 -2.34 -2.00 -2.85
CA TYR A 201 -2.73 -3.20 -2.11
C TYR A 201 -2.63 -4.46 -2.98
N LEU A 202 -2.46 -5.60 -2.31
CA LEU A 202 -2.49 -6.92 -2.94
C LEU A 202 -3.93 -7.27 -3.35
N ILE A 203 -4.12 -7.63 -4.62
CA ILE A 203 -5.42 -8.11 -5.14
C ILE A 203 -5.53 -9.62 -4.88
N GLY A 204 -4.45 -10.40 -5.20
CA GLY A 204 -4.41 -11.85 -5.10
C GLY A 204 -3.17 -12.46 -5.76
#